data_bbb27bb963d74b0c3c14db5e7246fc30
#
_entry.id   bbb27bb963d74b0c3c14db5e7246fc30
#
_cell.length_a   1.000
_cell.length_b   1.000
_cell.length_c   1.000
_cell.angle_alpha   90.00
_cell.angle_beta   90.00
_cell.angle_gamma   90.00
#
_symmetry.space_group_name_H-M   'P 1'
#
loop_
_entity.id
_entity.type
_entity.pdbx_description
1 polymer ?
#
loop_
_entity_poly.entity_id
_entity_poly.type
_entity_poly.pdbx_seq_one_letter_code
_entity_poly.pdbx_strand_id
1 'polypeptide(L)'
;MKERLILFCMLLLCGIGVSRAQSGNAKDFDQKEETIVQKLQQAVNEKNYKEAEKNGKALITLFKEQDENTQKKYSWLIQSYYYNLACFQSLLKKKGEAIKNLELAYDNGFQDYNHMMNDTDLDNLRSDKRFKAVLAKVKKVGDYLDILQKTPGYTHNERPDTLPRFEYINPNNKYLV
;
A
#
# COMPACT_ATOMS: atom_id res chain seq x y z
N MET A 1 -5.64 -22.08 -9.90
CA MET A 1 -5.01 -21.69 -8.61
C MET A 1 -4.38 -20.27 -8.61
N LYS A 2 -4.53 -19.49 -9.69
CA LYS A 2 -3.94 -18.14 -9.84
C LYS A 2 -4.85 -16.98 -9.37
N GLU A 3 -6.05 -17.25 -8.95
CA GLU A 3 -7.06 -16.20 -8.67
C GLU A 3 -7.16 -15.78 -7.19
N ARG A 4 -6.37 -16.41 -6.30
CA ARG A 4 -6.50 -16.17 -4.85
C ARG A 4 -5.61 -15.04 -4.30
N LEU A 5 -4.64 -14.54 -5.06
CA LEU A 5 -3.66 -13.59 -4.54
C LEU A 5 -4.18 -12.15 -4.50
N ILE A 6 -4.91 -11.72 -5.54
CA ILE A 6 -5.53 -10.38 -5.59
C ILE A 6 -6.57 -10.19 -4.46
N LEU A 7 -7.24 -11.28 -4.07
CA LEU A 7 -8.26 -11.26 -3.02
C LEU A 7 -7.66 -11.04 -1.61
N PHE A 8 -6.40 -11.42 -1.40
CA PHE A 8 -5.80 -11.36 -0.07
C PHE A 8 -5.43 -9.93 0.38
N CYS A 9 -5.03 -9.08 -0.55
CA CYS A 9 -4.79 -7.66 -0.23
C CYS A 9 -6.06 -6.85 0.06
N MET A 10 -7.23 -7.33 -0.43
CA MET A 10 -8.52 -6.64 -0.20
C MET A 10 -9.27 -7.16 1.03
N LEU A 11 -9.03 -8.40 1.49
CA LEU A 11 -9.75 -8.97 2.64
C LEU A 11 -9.36 -8.37 4.00
N LEU A 12 -8.30 -7.57 4.08
CA LEU A 12 -7.95 -6.83 5.30
C LEU A 12 -8.85 -5.60 5.54
N LEU A 13 -9.74 -5.26 4.61
CA LEU A 13 -10.64 -4.10 4.74
C LEU A 13 -12.01 -4.43 5.34
N CYS A 14 -12.36 -5.71 5.49
CA CYS A 14 -13.66 -6.13 6.04
C CYS A 14 -13.52 -6.69 7.45
N GLY A 15 -13.57 -5.84 8.44
CA GLY A 15 -13.90 -6.29 9.78
C GLY A 15 -13.12 -5.65 10.91
N ILE A 16 -13.58 -4.54 11.38
CA ILE A 16 -13.67 -4.23 12.81
C ILE A 16 -14.77 -3.16 12.97
N GLY A 17 -15.95 -3.58 13.34
CA GLY A 17 -16.97 -2.69 13.88
C GLY A 17 -16.51 -2.19 15.25
N VAL A 18 -15.84 -1.06 15.30
CA VAL A 18 -15.58 -0.33 16.54
C VAL A 18 -16.42 0.93 16.49
N SER A 19 -17.53 0.92 17.23
CA SER A 19 -18.32 2.12 17.51
C SER A 19 -17.45 3.12 18.26
N ARG A 20 -16.93 4.09 17.52
CA ARG A 20 -16.32 5.29 18.10
C ARG A 20 -16.98 6.50 17.49
N ALA A 21 -17.31 7.50 18.32
CA ALA A 21 -17.81 8.78 17.84
C ALA A 21 -16.78 9.37 16.85
N GLN A 22 -17.06 9.18 15.56
CA GLN A 22 -16.19 9.64 14.47
C GLN A 22 -16.57 11.09 14.16
N SER A 23 -15.56 11.94 13.92
CA SER A 23 -15.78 13.26 13.34
C SER A 23 -16.53 13.13 12.01
N GLY A 24 -17.37 14.09 11.65
CA GLY A 24 -18.20 14.03 10.43
C GLY A 24 -17.40 13.70 9.16
N ASN A 25 -16.15 14.20 9.05
CA ASN A 25 -15.26 14.01 7.90
C ASN A 25 -14.77 12.56 7.76
N ALA A 26 -14.48 11.88 8.87
CA ALA A 26 -14.01 10.50 8.82
C ALA A 26 -15.12 9.53 8.38
N LYS A 27 -16.38 9.78 8.80
CA LYS A 27 -17.54 9.00 8.35
C LYS A 27 -17.82 9.16 6.85
N ASP A 28 -17.69 10.39 6.36
CA ASP A 28 -17.84 10.69 4.92
C ASP A 28 -16.75 10.02 4.09
N PHE A 29 -15.52 10.02 4.60
CA PHE A 29 -14.41 9.29 3.98
C PHE A 29 -14.71 7.79 3.90
N ASP A 30 -15.07 7.15 5.01
CA ASP A 30 -15.36 5.71 5.07
C ASP A 30 -16.42 5.30 4.05
N GLN A 31 -17.52 6.07 3.95
CA GLN A 31 -18.61 5.78 3.03
C GLN A 31 -18.20 5.93 1.54
N LYS A 32 -17.44 6.97 1.22
CA LYS A 32 -16.94 7.21 -0.14
C LYS A 32 -15.90 6.17 -0.53
N GLU A 33 -15.00 5.86 0.38
CA GLU A 33 -13.96 4.82 0.20
C GLU A 33 -14.60 3.47 -0.07
N GLU A 34 -15.54 3.03 0.75
CA GLU A 34 -16.26 1.77 0.56
C GLU A 34 -16.93 1.69 -0.82
N THR A 35 -17.58 2.78 -1.25
CA THR A 35 -18.23 2.84 -2.57
C THR A 35 -17.24 2.65 -3.72
N ILE A 36 -16.05 3.25 -3.62
CA ILE A 36 -15.02 3.13 -4.66
C ILE A 36 -14.39 1.73 -4.61
N VAL A 37 -14.15 1.19 -3.41
CA VAL A 37 -13.61 -0.16 -3.22
C VAL A 37 -14.53 -1.22 -3.83
N GLN A 38 -15.85 -1.11 -3.65
CA GLN A 38 -16.82 -2.02 -4.26
C GLN A 38 -16.72 -1.99 -5.80
N LYS A 39 -16.65 -0.80 -6.41
CA LYS A 39 -16.46 -0.66 -7.87
C LYS A 39 -15.11 -1.23 -8.33
N LEU A 40 -14.06 -0.99 -7.55
CA LEU A 40 -12.74 -1.54 -7.81
C LEU A 40 -12.78 -3.08 -7.78
N GLN A 41 -13.39 -3.66 -6.74
CA GLN A 41 -13.53 -5.12 -6.61
C GLN A 41 -14.31 -5.73 -7.78
N GLN A 42 -15.39 -5.10 -8.18
CA GLN A 42 -16.13 -5.53 -9.37
C GLN A 42 -15.25 -5.51 -10.62
N ALA A 43 -14.53 -4.41 -10.86
CA ALA A 43 -13.64 -4.27 -12.01
C ALA A 43 -12.53 -5.33 -12.02
N VAL A 44 -11.96 -5.66 -10.86
CA VAL A 44 -10.95 -6.72 -10.71
C VAL A 44 -11.55 -8.10 -11.02
N ASN A 45 -12.72 -8.42 -10.48
CA ASN A 45 -13.40 -9.69 -10.73
C ASN A 45 -13.72 -9.89 -12.23
N GLU A 46 -14.06 -8.79 -12.91
CA GLU A 46 -14.32 -8.75 -14.36
C GLU A 46 -13.04 -8.67 -15.19
N LYS A 47 -11.86 -8.63 -14.57
CA LYS A 47 -10.55 -8.39 -15.22
C LYS A 47 -10.51 -7.10 -16.05
N ASN A 48 -11.36 -6.14 -15.71
CA ASN A 48 -11.39 -4.81 -16.32
C ASN A 48 -10.35 -3.89 -15.66
N TYR A 49 -9.08 -4.14 -15.97
CA TYR A 49 -7.96 -3.40 -15.34
C TYR A 49 -7.93 -1.91 -15.68
N LYS A 50 -8.59 -1.47 -16.75
CA LYS A 50 -8.76 -0.02 -17.04
C LYS A 50 -9.69 0.64 -16.03
N GLU A 51 -10.79 0.01 -15.71
CA GLU A 51 -11.71 0.52 -14.69
C GLU A 51 -11.12 0.36 -13.28
N ALA A 52 -10.37 -0.73 -13.03
CA ALA A 52 -9.63 -0.91 -11.79
C ALA A 52 -8.58 0.21 -11.60
N GLU A 53 -7.81 0.55 -12.62
CA GLU A 53 -6.87 1.69 -12.59
C GLU A 53 -7.57 3.01 -12.28
N LYS A 54 -8.73 3.28 -12.90
CA LYS A 54 -9.51 4.50 -12.66
C LYS A 54 -9.97 4.59 -11.21
N ASN A 55 -10.54 3.50 -10.66
CA ASN A 55 -10.99 3.45 -9.28
C ASN A 55 -9.81 3.50 -8.28
N GLY A 56 -8.67 2.87 -8.59
CA GLY A 56 -7.45 3.00 -7.80
C GLY A 56 -6.93 4.44 -7.72
N LYS A 57 -6.96 5.18 -8.83
CA LYS A 57 -6.64 6.61 -8.83
C LYS A 57 -7.64 7.43 -8.01
N ALA A 58 -8.94 7.08 -8.06
CA ALA A 58 -9.97 7.75 -7.29
C ALA A 58 -9.78 7.57 -5.77
N LEU A 59 -9.35 6.39 -5.30
CA LEU A 59 -9.02 6.15 -3.90
C LEU A 59 -7.85 7.04 -3.43
N ILE A 60 -6.80 7.14 -4.23
CA ILE A 60 -5.65 8.01 -3.91
C ILE A 60 -6.07 9.48 -3.86
N THR A 61 -6.91 9.92 -4.79
CA THR A 61 -7.44 11.29 -4.82
C THR A 61 -8.31 11.55 -3.60
N LEU A 62 -9.26 10.66 -3.30
CA LEU A 62 -10.12 10.75 -2.12
C LEU A 62 -9.30 10.90 -0.84
N PHE A 63 -8.25 10.10 -0.67
CA PHE A 63 -7.36 10.18 0.50
C PHE A 63 -6.63 11.53 0.58
N LYS A 64 -6.08 12.00 -0.54
CA LYS A 64 -5.31 13.25 -0.59
C LYS A 64 -6.13 14.52 -0.34
N GLU A 65 -7.42 14.46 -0.66
CA GLU A 65 -8.36 15.57 -0.44
C GLU A 65 -8.82 15.68 1.01
N GLN A 66 -8.49 14.69 1.86
CA GLN A 66 -8.86 14.74 3.26
C GLN A 66 -8.01 15.73 4.06
N ASP A 67 -8.57 16.20 5.17
CA ASP A 67 -7.82 16.97 6.16
C ASP A 67 -6.70 16.13 6.82
N GLU A 68 -5.75 16.81 7.47
CA GLU A 68 -4.57 16.16 8.04
C GLU A 68 -4.90 15.10 9.11
N ASN A 69 -5.93 15.31 9.93
CA ASN A 69 -6.33 14.35 10.95
C ASN A 69 -6.89 13.08 10.33
N THR A 70 -7.70 13.21 9.28
CA THR A 70 -8.25 12.08 8.53
C THR A 70 -7.14 11.36 7.79
N GLN A 71 -6.22 12.06 7.12
CA GLN A 71 -5.06 11.42 6.48
C GLN A 71 -4.18 10.68 7.49
N LYS A 72 -3.95 11.25 8.68
CA LYS A 72 -3.20 10.59 9.75
C LYS A 72 -3.88 9.31 10.20
N LYS A 73 -5.20 9.36 10.44
CA LYS A 73 -5.98 8.20 10.86
C LYS A 73 -5.92 7.03 9.88
N TYR A 74 -5.95 7.32 8.58
CA TYR A 74 -5.99 6.34 7.50
C TYR A 74 -4.66 6.19 6.74
N SER A 75 -3.55 6.66 7.30
CA SER A 75 -2.23 6.66 6.67
C SER A 75 -1.75 5.28 6.20
N TRP A 76 -2.22 4.22 6.83
CA TRP A 76 -1.92 2.84 6.47
C TRP A 76 -2.57 2.38 5.14
N LEU A 77 -3.61 3.08 4.66
CA LEU A 77 -4.30 2.74 3.40
C LEU A 77 -3.50 3.17 2.17
N ILE A 78 -2.87 4.34 2.21
CA ILE A 78 -2.30 4.97 1.02
C ILE A 78 -1.20 4.13 0.36
N GLN A 79 -0.40 3.41 1.15
CA GLN A 79 0.61 2.49 0.62
C GLN A 79 -0.03 1.37 -0.20
N SER A 80 -1.15 0.82 0.29
CA SER A 80 -1.89 -0.25 -0.40
C SER A 80 -2.57 0.26 -1.67
N TYR A 81 -3.09 1.48 -1.66
CA TYR A 81 -3.69 2.08 -2.86
C TYR A 81 -2.66 2.27 -3.97
N TYR A 82 -1.46 2.75 -3.64
CA TYR A 82 -0.38 2.87 -4.62
C TYR A 82 0.10 1.52 -5.13
N TYR A 83 0.23 0.54 -4.24
CA TYR A 83 0.64 -0.80 -4.62
C TYR A 83 -0.37 -1.44 -5.60
N ASN A 84 -1.65 -1.45 -5.24
CA ASN A 84 -2.71 -1.99 -6.10
C ASN A 84 -2.79 -1.26 -7.44
N LEU A 85 -2.67 0.07 -7.44
CA LEU A 85 -2.63 0.85 -8.68
C LEU A 85 -1.45 0.42 -9.57
N ALA A 86 -0.28 0.16 -8.98
CA ALA A 86 0.87 -0.34 -9.72
C ALA A 86 0.62 -1.73 -10.35
N CYS A 87 -0.06 -2.63 -9.64
CA CYS A 87 -0.46 -3.93 -10.16
C CYS A 87 -1.37 -3.78 -11.39
N PHE A 88 -2.41 -2.96 -11.32
CA PHE A 88 -3.30 -2.72 -12.47
C PHE A 88 -2.56 -2.12 -13.66
N GLN A 89 -1.65 -1.19 -13.41
CA GLN A 89 -0.83 -0.58 -14.47
C GLN A 89 0.17 -1.56 -15.07
N SER A 90 0.74 -2.46 -14.26
CA SER A 90 1.58 -3.55 -14.77
C SER A 90 0.79 -4.47 -15.70
N LEU A 91 -0.41 -4.89 -15.29
CA LEU A 91 -1.30 -5.72 -16.12
C LEU A 91 -1.71 -5.01 -17.42
N LEU A 92 -1.84 -3.68 -17.38
CA LEU A 92 -2.06 -2.84 -18.56
C LEU A 92 -0.78 -2.54 -19.36
N LYS A 93 0.37 -3.10 -18.98
CA LYS A 93 1.69 -2.89 -19.60
C LYS A 93 2.21 -1.45 -19.52
N LYS A 94 1.70 -0.65 -18.59
CA LYS A 94 2.12 0.74 -18.31
C LYS A 94 3.30 0.75 -17.34
N LYS A 95 4.42 0.14 -17.75
CA LYS A 95 5.59 -0.14 -16.88
C LYS A 95 6.11 1.08 -16.11
N GLY A 96 6.21 2.24 -16.78
CA GLY A 96 6.74 3.46 -16.16
C GLY A 96 5.84 3.98 -15.03
N GLU A 97 4.54 3.99 -15.24
CA GLU A 97 3.55 4.40 -14.25
C GLU A 97 3.51 3.41 -13.07
N ALA A 98 3.51 2.11 -13.38
CA ALA A 98 3.52 1.05 -12.38
C ALA A 98 4.73 1.17 -11.44
N ILE A 99 5.94 1.31 -11.97
CA ILE A 99 7.16 1.42 -11.16
C ILE A 99 7.12 2.69 -10.30
N LYS A 100 6.66 3.83 -10.85
CA LYS A 100 6.49 5.06 -10.07
C LYS A 100 5.52 4.87 -8.90
N ASN A 101 4.43 4.14 -9.09
CA ASN A 101 3.49 3.86 -8.01
C ASN A 101 4.04 2.85 -6.99
N LEU A 102 4.90 1.90 -7.38
CA LEU A 102 5.64 1.07 -6.42
C LEU A 102 6.63 1.89 -5.58
N GLU A 103 7.30 2.88 -6.18
CA GLU A 103 8.13 3.83 -5.42
C GLU A 103 7.28 4.61 -4.41
N LEU A 104 6.11 5.11 -4.84
CA LEU A 104 5.18 5.81 -3.94
C LEU A 104 4.62 4.88 -2.85
N ALA A 105 4.35 3.62 -3.16
CA ALA A 105 3.95 2.63 -2.16
C ALA A 105 5.04 2.45 -1.09
N TYR A 106 6.30 2.25 -1.51
CA TYR A 106 7.46 2.17 -0.62
C TYR A 106 7.61 3.46 0.20
N ASP A 107 7.52 4.61 -0.47
CA ASP A 107 7.62 5.93 0.17
C ASP A 107 6.50 6.19 1.19
N ASN A 108 5.41 5.49 1.13
CA ASN A 108 4.31 5.54 2.09
C ASN A 108 4.27 4.34 3.05
N GLY A 109 5.34 3.55 3.13
CA GLY A 109 5.51 2.53 4.15
C GLY A 109 5.26 1.08 3.70
N PHE A 110 5.12 0.80 2.40
CA PHE A 110 5.04 -0.58 1.92
C PHE A 110 6.37 -1.31 2.12
N GLN A 111 6.36 -2.42 2.87
CA GLN A 111 7.55 -3.12 3.32
C GLN A 111 7.51 -4.63 3.06
N ASP A 112 6.43 -5.14 2.47
CA ASP A 112 6.29 -6.58 2.21
C ASP A 112 7.09 -7.00 0.97
N TYR A 113 8.37 -7.32 1.18
CA TYR A 113 9.27 -7.82 0.15
C TYR A 113 8.76 -9.13 -0.47
N ASN A 114 8.32 -10.07 0.36
CA ASN A 114 7.90 -11.39 -0.11
C ASN A 114 6.65 -11.29 -0.98
N HIS A 115 5.70 -10.43 -0.59
CA HIS A 115 4.54 -10.16 -1.40
C HIS A 115 4.94 -9.55 -2.76
N MET A 116 5.71 -8.45 -2.77
CA MET A 116 6.15 -7.81 -4.01
C MET A 116 6.97 -8.74 -4.91
N MET A 117 7.80 -9.60 -4.31
CA MET A 117 8.64 -10.55 -5.03
C MET A 117 7.84 -11.65 -5.72
N ASN A 118 6.75 -12.11 -5.12
CA ASN A 118 5.96 -13.24 -5.60
C ASN A 118 4.67 -12.85 -6.33
N ASP A 119 4.33 -11.56 -6.35
CA ASP A 119 3.11 -11.07 -6.98
C ASP A 119 3.20 -11.18 -8.51
N THR A 120 2.36 -12.05 -9.08
CA THR A 120 2.31 -12.31 -10.53
C THR A 120 1.79 -11.12 -11.35
N ASP A 121 1.08 -10.19 -10.74
CA ASP A 121 0.61 -8.98 -11.41
C ASP A 121 1.77 -8.07 -11.82
N LEU A 122 2.93 -8.22 -11.15
CA LEU A 122 4.16 -7.48 -11.42
C LEU A 122 5.12 -8.18 -12.40
N ASP A 123 4.76 -9.33 -12.97
CA ASP A 123 5.66 -10.10 -13.86
C ASP A 123 6.17 -9.28 -15.04
N ASN A 124 5.37 -8.37 -15.57
CA ASN A 124 5.76 -7.47 -16.64
C ASN A 124 6.92 -6.53 -16.27
N LEU A 125 7.19 -6.34 -14.98
CA LEU A 125 8.20 -5.42 -14.47
C LEU A 125 9.52 -6.12 -14.10
N ARG A 126 9.54 -7.45 -13.96
CA ARG A 126 10.67 -8.23 -13.43
C ARG A 126 12.02 -7.94 -14.10
N SER A 127 12.02 -7.68 -15.41
CA SER A 127 13.22 -7.36 -16.17
C SER A 127 13.68 -5.90 -16.07
N ASP A 128 12.83 -4.98 -15.57
CA ASP A 128 13.13 -3.55 -15.50
C ASP A 128 14.09 -3.24 -14.35
N LYS A 129 15.17 -2.51 -14.66
CA LYS A 129 16.17 -2.11 -13.65
C LYS A 129 15.60 -1.27 -12.52
N ARG A 130 14.60 -0.42 -12.81
CA ARG A 130 13.94 0.44 -11.83
C ARG A 130 13.10 -0.40 -10.86
N PHE A 131 12.37 -1.40 -11.36
CA PHE A 131 11.65 -2.34 -10.50
C PHE A 131 12.61 -3.07 -9.55
N LYS A 132 13.74 -3.57 -10.08
CA LYS A 132 14.75 -4.23 -9.25
C LYS A 132 15.31 -3.30 -8.16
N ALA A 133 15.46 -2.02 -8.46
CA ALA A 133 15.90 -1.02 -7.48
C ALA A 133 14.86 -0.80 -6.37
N VAL A 134 13.56 -0.70 -6.71
CA VAL A 134 12.48 -0.62 -5.71
C VAL A 134 12.45 -1.87 -4.84
N LEU A 135 12.49 -3.05 -5.47
CA LEU A 135 12.48 -4.33 -4.76
C LEU A 135 13.64 -4.45 -3.76
N ALA A 136 14.84 -3.96 -4.15
CA ALA A 136 16.00 -3.94 -3.27
C ALA A 136 15.83 -3.01 -2.06
N LYS A 137 15.17 -1.84 -2.25
CA LYS A 137 14.84 -0.93 -1.14
C LYS A 137 13.88 -1.59 -0.15
N VAL A 138 12.80 -2.21 -0.67
CA VAL A 138 11.80 -2.92 0.17
C VAL A 138 12.46 -4.06 0.93
N LYS A 139 13.33 -4.86 0.27
CA LYS A 139 14.07 -5.94 0.91
C LYS A 139 14.92 -5.45 2.08
N LYS A 140 15.67 -4.36 1.87
CA LYS A 140 16.54 -3.80 2.90
C LYS A 140 15.78 -3.45 4.17
N VAL A 141 14.60 -2.83 4.04
CA VAL A 141 13.75 -2.50 5.19
C VAL A 141 13.20 -3.75 5.86
N GLY A 142 12.74 -4.72 5.08
CA GLY A 142 12.26 -6.00 5.61
C GLY A 142 13.35 -6.74 6.41
N ASP A 143 14.58 -6.82 5.87
CA ASP A 143 15.71 -7.43 6.56
C ASP A 143 16.00 -6.75 7.92
N TYR A 144 15.92 -5.41 7.99
CA TYR A 144 16.07 -4.67 9.26
C TYR A 144 14.97 -4.97 10.26
N LEU A 145 13.73 -4.99 9.83
CA LEU A 145 12.59 -5.30 10.70
C LEU A 145 12.69 -6.73 11.26
N ASP A 146 13.11 -7.69 10.44
CA ASP A 146 13.35 -9.06 10.87
C ASP A 146 14.45 -9.16 11.95
N ILE A 147 15.52 -8.37 11.80
CA ILE A 147 16.60 -8.30 12.80
C ILE A 147 16.07 -7.69 14.10
N LEU A 148 15.33 -6.59 14.02
CA LEU A 148 14.79 -5.89 15.18
C LEU A 148 13.83 -6.76 15.98
N GLN A 149 12.91 -7.46 15.31
CA GLN A 149 11.96 -8.36 15.97
C GLN A 149 12.64 -9.51 16.74
N LYS A 150 13.84 -9.90 16.31
CA LYS A 150 14.65 -10.95 16.95
C LYS A 150 15.59 -10.39 18.03
N THR A 151 15.67 -9.07 18.18
CA THR A 151 16.56 -8.43 19.16
C THR A 151 15.92 -8.43 20.52
N PRO A 152 16.55 -9.02 21.57
CA PRO A 152 16.00 -9.01 22.92
C PRO A 152 15.76 -7.57 23.42
N GLY A 153 14.59 -7.32 23.99
CA GLY A 153 14.19 -6.01 24.51
C GLY A 153 13.63 -5.05 23.46
N TYR A 154 13.56 -5.43 22.19
CA TYR A 154 12.88 -4.61 21.19
C TYR A 154 11.36 -4.62 21.44
N THR A 155 10.79 -3.42 21.61
CA THR A 155 9.35 -3.23 21.66
C THR A 155 8.92 -2.52 20.36
N HIS A 156 7.82 -2.96 19.79
CA HIS A 156 7.33 -2.47 18.50
C HIS A 156 7.06 -0.95 18.46
N ASN A 157 7.04 -0.32 19.63
CA ASN A 157 6.74 1.11 19.79
C ASN A 157 8.00 1.98 19.91
N GLU A 158 9.18 1.36 20.01
CA GLU A 158 10.44 2.09 20.18
C GLU A 158 11.25 2.05 18.90
N ARG A 159 11.53 3.22 18.36
CA ARG A 159 12.42 3.35 17.23
C ARG A 159 13.87 3.19 17.72
N PRO A 160 14.65 2.24 17.20
CA PRO A 160 16.06 2.15 17.51
C PRO A 160 16.81 3.39 16.99
N ASP A 161 17.52 4.10 17.87
CA ASP A 161 18.32 5.27 17.50
C ASP A 161 19.45 4.94 16.51
N THR A 162 19.83 3.68 16.44
CA THR A 162 20.89 3.17 15.56
C THR A 162 20.46 3.02 14.10
N LEU A 163 19.16 3.02 13.80
CA LEU A 163 18.69 2.92 12.43
C LEU A 163 18.61 4.29 11.77
N PRO A 164 19.10 4.42 10.53
CA PRO A 164 18.83 5.60 9.73
C PRO A 164 17.33 5.84 9.62
N ARG A 165 16.93 7.10 9.70
CA ARG A 165 15.51 7.47 9.73
C ARG A 165 14.72 6.93 8.54
N PHE A 166 15.33 6.94 7.35
CA PHE A 166 14.72 6.47 6.12
C PHE A 166 14.63 4.94 6.01
N GLU A 167 15.42 4.21 6.78
CA GLU A 167 15.41 2.74 6.80
C GLU A 167 14.38 2.18 7.80
N TYR A 168 14.07 2.97 8.83
CA TYR A 168 13.12 2.58 9.85
C TYR A 168 11.72 3.08 9.57
N ILE A 169 11.60 4.37 9.28
CA ILE A 169 10.33 4.99 8.92
C ILE A 169 10.57 5.72 7.61
N ASN A 170 9.74 5.45 6.62
CA ASN A 170 9.78 6.23 5.43
C ASN A 170 9.60 7.72 5.78
N PRO A 171 10.58 8.60 5.47
CA PRO A 171 10.51 10.01 5.85
C PRO A 171 9.35 10.75 5.20
N ASN A 172 8.80 10.19 4.11
CA ASN A 172 7.62 10.74 3.45
C ASN A 172 6.31 10.30 4.09
N ASN A 173 6.36 9.31 4.98
CA ASN A 173 5.19 8.88 5.75
C ASN A 173 5.23 9.51 7.14
N LYS A 174 4.87 10.78 7.22
CA LYS A 174 4.82 11.56 8.47
C LYS A 174 3.83 11.02 9.52
N TYR A 175 3.10 9.96 9.20
CA TYR A 175 2.07 9.38 10.05
C TYR A 175 2.49 8.08 10.75
N LEU A 176 3.72 7.57 10.50
CA LEU A 176 4.26 6.38 11.17
C LEU A 176 5.02 6.74 12.47
N VAL A 177 4.52 7.68 13.25
CA VAL A 177 5.10 8.05 14.56
C VAL A 177 4.17 7.61 15.66
#